data_38776392423afbe65bde93944a4e8504
#
_entry.id   38776392423afbe65bde93944a4e8504
#
_cell.length_a   1.000
_cell.length_b   1.000
_cell.length_c   1.000
_cell.angle_alpha   90.00
_cell.angle_beta   90.00
_cell.angle_gamma   90.00
#
_symmetry.space_group_name_H-M   'P 1'
#
loop_
_entity.id
_entity.type
_entity.pdbx_description
1 polymer ?
#
loop_
_entity_poly.entity_id
_entity_poly.type
_entity_poly.pdbx_seq_one_letter_code
_entity_poly.pdbx_strand_id
1 'polypeptide(L)'
;MEPTSDRQTRRVAVFDFDGTSIRGQSGSLFTRYLMRRGIMSPGRLCRLAWWGVRYKLHLPYRQAEARELVFGSLAGKMPDEVEAIMRDFHDGVLAPLYRPEALAEVARCHEEGLVVLIVSATFEGIARCAAEAMGADGYAATRMALDEQGRCTCRVEGPVVAGAEKYRAAEAWCDAHLGRGGWVIERAYGDHHTDVDLLARARHPYAVCPGKTLVIAARRNGWPILDWDL
;
A
#
# COMPACT_ATOMS: atom_id res chain seq x y z
N MET A 1 -33.80 28.91 8.74
CA MET A 1 -32.57 28.44 9.43
C MET A 1 -32.75 26.92 9.55
N GLU A 2 -32.28 26.21 8.49
CA GLU A 2 -32.33 24.74 8.48
C GLU A 2 -31.37 24.19 9.52
N PRO A 3 -31.72 23.12 10.23
CA PRO A 3 -30.83 22.51 11.19
C PRO A 3 -29.63 21.93 10.41
N THR A 4 -28.43 22.39 10.74
CA THR A 4 -27.17 21.77 10.33
C THR A 4 -27.23 20.30 10.74
N SER A 5 -27.42 19.43 9.75
CA SER A 5 -27.30 17.98 9.92
C SER A 5 -25.98 17.71 10.66
N ASP A 6 -26.07 17.16 11.84
CA ASP A 6 -24.96 16.68 12.64
C ASP A 6 -24.32 15.52 11.85
N ARG A 7 -23.44 15.85 10.92
CA ARG A 7 -22.70 14.86 10.11
C ARG A 7 -21.76 14.17 11.05
N GLN A 8 -22.18 13.03 11.55
CA GLN A 8 -21.35 12.17 12.38
C GLN A 8 -20.00 11.93 11.68
N THR A 9 -18.92 12.36 12.31
CA THR A 9 -17.56 12.19 11.80
C THR A 9 -17.28 10.70 11.54
N ARG A 10 -16.96 10.37 10.28
CA ARG A 10 -16.65 8.98 9.88
C ARG A 10 -15.29 8.58 10.45
N ARG A 11 -15.25 7.45 11.12
CA ARG A 11 -14.02 6.89 11.68
C ARG A 11 -13.39 5.95 10.64
N VAL A 12 -12.10 6.09 10.39
CA VAL A 12 -11.36 5.34 9.37
C VAL A 12 -10.27 4.51 10.03
N ALA A 13 -10.15 3.25 9.64
CA ALA A 13 -9.02 2.38 9.94
C ALA A 13 -8.15 2.26 8.68
N VAL A 14 -6.88 2.61 8.78
CA VAL A 14 -5.94 2.58 7.66
C VAL A 14 -4.94 1.46 7.86
N PHE A 15 -4.83 0.56 6.89
CA PHE A 15 -3.90 -0.56 6.91
C PHE A 15 -2.82 -0.36 5.85
N ASP A 16 -1.55 -0.50 6.22
CA ASP A 16 -0.51 -0.82 5.25
C ASP A 16 -0.66 -2.25 4.74
N PHE A 17 -0.09 -2.55 3.60
CA PHE A 17 -0.21 -3.85 2.96
C PHE A 17 1.02 -4.73 3.20
N ASP A 18 2.18 -4.30 2.66
CA ASP A 18 3.42 -5.07 2.68
C ASP A 18 4.02 -5.16 4.09
N GLY A 19 4.22 -6.38 4.60
CA GLY A 19 4.74 -6.59 5.96
C GLY A 19 3.70 -6.43 7.07
N THR A 20 2.62 -5.69 6.81
CA THR A 20 1.51 -5.45 7.75
C THR A 20 0.37 -6.44 7.53
N SER A 21 -0.35 -6.32 6.41
CA SER A 21 -1.51 -7.17 6.10
C SER A 21 -1.09 -8.53 5.52
N ILE A 22 0.06 -8.61 4.88
CA ILE A 22 0.67 -9.85 4.36
C ILE A 22 2.06 -10.11 4.95
N ARG A 23 2.45 -11.39 4.99
CA ARG A 23 3.83 -11.81 5.29
C ARG A 23 4.70 -11.66 4.05
N GLY A 24 5.36 -10.53 3.90
CA GLY A 24 6.30 -10.31 2.78
C GLY A 24 6.14 -8.96 2.10
N GLN A 25 6.84 -8.83 0.97
CA GLN A 25 6.91 -7.59 0.19
C GLN A 25 6.40 -7.85 -1.23
N SER A 26 5.21 -7.36 -1.56
CA SER A 26 4.53 -7.59 -2.84
C SER A 26 5.38 -7.19 -4.04
N GLY A 27 6.11 -6.08 -3.96
CA GLY A 27 6.97 -5.61 -5.05
C GLY A 27 8.09 -6.58 -5.42
N SER A 28 8.75 -7.21 -4.44
CA SER A 28 9.81 -8.21 -4.68
C SER A 28 9.23 -9.53 -5.19
N LEU A 29 8.09 -9.94 -4.66
CA LEU A 29 7.37 -11.12 -5.09
C LEU A 29 6.84 -10.96 -6.52
N PHE A 30 6.29 -9.78 -6.86
CA PHE A 30 5.82 -9.47 -8.21
C PHE A 30 6.96 -9.46 -9.22
N THR A 31 8.10 -8.88 -8.86
CA THR A 31 9.31 -8.94 -9.70
C THR A 31 9.70 -10.37 -10.02
N ARG A 32 9.72 -11.26 -9.01
CA ARG A 32 10.03 -12.69 -9.20
C ARG A 32 8.98 -13.40 -10.05
N TYR A 33 7.71 -13.06 -9.86
CA TYR A 33 6.61 -13.58 -10.67
C TYR A 33 6.77 -13.19 -12.14
N LEU A 34 7.01 -11.90 -12.44
CA LEU A 34 7.22 -11.42 -13.81
C LEU A 34 8.42 -12.09 -14.49
N MET A 35 9.49 -12.35 -13.73
CA MET A 35 10.64 -13.11 -14.22
C MET A 35 10.28 -14.55 -14.58
N ARG A 36 9.59 -15.27 -13.70
CA ARG A 36 9.18 -16.66 -13.93
C ARG A 36 8.24 -16.80 -15.12
N ARG A 37 7.43 -15.79 -15.38
CA ARG A 37 6.54 -15.72 -16.54
C ARG A 37 7.22 -15.23 -17.81
N GLY A 38 8.52 -14.89 -17.76
CA GLY A 38 9.25 -14.35 -18.93
C GLY A 38 8.81 -12.95 -19.35
N ILE A 39 8.05 -12.23 -18.52
CA ILE A 39 7.56 -10.88 -18.82
C ILE A 39 8.66 -9.84 -18.57
N MET A 40 9.50 -10.03 -17.54
CA MET A 40 10.61 -9.13 -17.25
C MET A 40 11.88 -9.56 -17.98
N SER A 41 12.47 -8.63 -18.75
CA SER A 41 13.73 -8.89 -19.46
C SER A 41 14.93 -8.95 -18.51
N PRO A 42 15.97 -9.75 -18.81
CA PRO A 42 17.20 -9.84 -18.00
C PRO A 42 17.87 -8.48 -17.77
N GLY A 43 17.86 -7.60 -18.78
CA GLY A 43 18.44 -6.25 -18.67
C GLY A 43 17.73 -5.37 -17.64
N ARG A 44 16.39 -5.46 -17.54
CA ARG A 44 15.64 -4.75 -16.50
C ARG A 44 15.92 -5.31 -15.11
N LEU A 45 16.07 -6.63 -15.02
CA LEU A 45 16.44 -7.27 -13.77
C LEU A 45 17.81 -6.81 -13.28
N CYS A 46 18.83 -6.77 -14.15
CA CYS A 46 20.15 -6.25 -13.78
C CYS A 46 20.09 -4.79 -13.30
N ARG A 47 19.27 -3.94 -13.95
CA ARG A 47 19.08 -2.55 -13.53
C ARG A 47 18.38 -2.45 -12.17
N LEU A 48 17.39 -3.29 -11.92
CA LEU A 48 16.71 -3.36 -10.63
C LEU A 48 17.63 -3.86 -9.51
N ALA A 49 18.46 -4.88 -9.81
CA ALA A 49 19.48 -5.37 -8.87
C ALA A 49 20.49 -4.28 -8.53
N TRP A 50 20.95 -3.51 -9.54
CA TRP A 50 21.84 -2.37 -9.34
C TRP A 50 21.19 -1.25 -8.52
N TRP A 51 19.91 -0.97 -8.76
CA TRP A 51 19.15 -0.05 -7.91
C TRP A 51 19.14 -0.53 -6.44
N GLY A 52 18.90 -1.82 -6.20
CA GLY A 52 18.93 -2.41 -4.86
C GLY A 52 20.29 -2.29 -4.16
N VAL A 53 21.40 -2.41 -4.92
CA VAL A 53 22.76 -2.17 -4.40
C VAL A 53 22.93 -0.69 -3.99
N ARG A 54 22.54 0.25 -4.85
CA ARG A 54 22.58 1.69 -4.52
C ARG A 54 21.75 2.03 -3.28
N TYR A 55 20.55 1.47 -3.18
CA TYR A 55 19.68 1.65 -2.01
C TYR A 55 20.37 1.18 -0.71
N LYS A 56 20.94 -0.04 -0.71
CA LYS A 56 21.65 -0.59 0.45
C LYS A 56 22.91 0.18 0.84
N LEU A 57 23.62 0.71 -0.14
CA LEU A 57 24.84 1.51 0.06
C LEU A 57 24.56 2.99 0.31
N HIS A 58 23.29 3.40 0.44
CA HIS A 58 22.87 4.80 0.61
C HIS A 58 23.39 5.74 -0.49
N LEU A 59 23.60 5.21 -1.69
CA LEU A 59 23.98 6.00 -2.88
C LEU A 59 22.73 6.69 -3.46
N PRO A 60 22.89 7.79 -4.22
CA PRO A 60 21.76 8.52 -4.79
C PRO A 60 20.85 7.61 -5.63
N TYR A 61 19.56 7.64 -5.37
CA TYR A 61 18.52 6.92 -6.12
C TYR A 61 17.23 7.74 -6.16
N ARG A 62 16.37 7.46 -7.17
CA ARG A 62 15.00 7.99 -7.21
C ARG A 62 14.05 6.94 -6.62
N GLN A 63 13.14 7.37 -5.77
CA GLN A 63 12.19 6.46 -5.11
C GLN A 63 11.27 5.73 -6.12
N ALA A 64 10.90 6.40 -7.20
CA ALA A 64 10.08 5.82 -8.26
C ALA A 64 10.84 4.81 -9.14
N GLU A 65 12.18 4.90 -9.23
CA GLU A 65 13.00 4.16 -10.21
C GLU A 65 12.77 2.64 -10.17
N ALA A 66 12.71 2.04 -8.98
CA ALA A 66 12.46 0.61 -8.86
C ALA A 66 11.09 0.22 -9.43
N ARG A 67 10.06 1.03 -9.15
CA ARG A 67 8.71 0.81 -9.66
C ARG A 67 8.63 1.02 -11.17
N GLU A 68 9.28 2.05 -11.68
CA GLU A 68 9.38 2.33 -13.12
C GLU A 68 10.07 1.20 -13.89
N LEU A 69 11.08 0.54 -13.29
CA LEU A 69 11.72 -0.64 -13.87
C LEU A 69 10.77 -1.84 -13.95
N VAL A 70 9.96 -2.06 -12.93
CA VAL A 70 8.94 -3.10 -12.93
C VAL A 70 7.81 -2.76 -13.90
N PHE A 71 7.28 -1.55 -13.87
CA PHE A 71 6.26 -1.04 -14.79
C PHE A 71 6.71 -1.14 -16.24
N GLY A 72 7.98 -0.88 -16.51
CA GLY A 72 8.54 -1.03 -17.86
C GLY A 72 8.40 -2.44 -18.44
N SER A 73 8.20 -3.46 -17.62
CA SER A 73 7.90 -4.83 -18.09
C SER A 73 6.46 -4.98 -18.57
N LEU A 74 5.58 -4.06 -18.16
CA LEU A 74 4.16 -4.03 -18.49
C LEU A 74 3.82 -2.91 -19.50
N ALA A 75 4.80 -2.09 -19.86
CA ALA A 75 4.60 -0.97 -20.77
C ALA A 75 4.09 -1.41 -22.14
N GLY A 76 3.19 -0.62 -22.71
CA GLY A 76 2.51 -0.88 -23.99
C GLY A 76 1.29 -1.81 -23.90
N LYS A 77 1.03 -2.42 -22.73
CA LYS A 77 -0.18 -3.22 -22.47
C LYS A 77 -1.36 -2.33 -22.14
N MET A 78 -2.56 -2.83 -22.43
CA MET A 78 -3.79 -2.20 -21.97
C MET A 78 -3.96 -2.39 -20.44
N PRO A 79 -4.66 -1.47 -19.74
CA PRO A 79 -4.91 -1.60 -18.30
C PRO A 79 -5.52 -2.94 -17.90
N ASP A 80 -6.48 -3.46 -18.67
CA ASP A 80 -7.14 -4.74 -18.39
C ASP A 80 -6.17 -5.93 -18.44
N GLU A 81 -5.21 -5.92 -19.39
CA GLU A 81 -4.15 -6.93 -19.45
C GLU A 81 -3.23 -6.89 -18.24
N VAL A 82 -2.88 -5.67 -17.79
CA VAL A 82 -2.05 -5.47 -16.60
C VAL A 82 -2.81 -5.89 -15.34
N GLU A 83 -4.10 -5.57 -15.27
CA GLU A 83 -4.97 -6.00 -14.17
C GLU A 83 -5.07 -7.52 -14.08
N ALA A 84 -5.27 -8.20 -15.21
CA ALA A 84 -5.31 -9.66 -15.25
C ALA A 84 -3.99 -10.29 -14.75
N ILE A 85 -2.83 -9.71 -15.12
CA ILE A 85 -1.52 -10.15 -14.64
C ILE A 85 -1.39 -9.93 -13.12
N MET A 86 -1.84 -8.79 -12.59
CA MET A 86 -1.78 -8.49 -11.17
C MET A 86 -2.72 -9.36 -10.34
N ARG A 87 -3.90 -9.69 -10.88
CA ARG A 87 -4.87 -10.61 -10.26
C ARG A 87 -4.33 -12.04 -10.21
N ASP A 88 -3.79 -12.57 -11.33
CA ASP A 88 -3.15 -13.90 -11.34
C ASP A 88 -1.97 -13.97 -10.35
N PHE A 89 -1.19 -12.89 -10.25
CA PHE A 89 -0.14 -12.78 -9.24
C PHE A 89 -0.71 -12.77 -7.81
N HIS A 90 -1.74 -11.98 -7.57
CA HIS A 90 -2.39 -11.91 -6.26
C HIS A 90 -2.91 -13.28 -5.84
N ASP A 91 -3.72 -13.92 -6.69
CA ASP A 91 -4.39 -15.18 -6.35
C ASP A 91 -3.40 -16.34 -6.21
N GLY A 92 -2.36 -16.38 -7.07
CA GLY A 92 -1.38 -17.45 -7.06
C GLY A 92 -0.22 -17.27 -6.06
N VAL A 93 0.08 -16.03 -5.64
CA VAL A 93 1.28 -15.74 -4.83
C VAL A 93 0.96 -15.02 -3.53
N LEU A 94 0.08 -14.01 -3.55
CA LEU A 94 -0.18 -13.19 -2.36
C LEU A 94 -1.28 -13.76 -1.47
N ALA A 95 -2.31 -14.39 -2.04
CA ALA A 95 -3.45 -14.90 -1.29
C ALA A 95 -3.07 -15.79 -0.08
N PRO A 96 -2.09 -16.70 -0.18
CA PRO A 96 -1.68 -17.52 0.97
C PRO A 96 -0.84 -16.77 2.01
N LEU A 97 -0.47 -15.51 1.75
CA LEU A 97 0.41 -14.73 2.63
C LEU A 97 -0.35 -13.77 3.55
N TYR A 98 -1.66 -13.64 3.41
CA TYR A 98 -2.44 -12.80 4.32
C TYR A 98 -2.31 -13.28 5.76
N ARG A 99 -2.16 -12.33 6.68
CA ARG A 99 -2.18 -12.60 8.12
C ARG A 99 -3.61 -12.80 8.57
N PRO A 100 -3.95 -13.93 9.20
CA PRO A 100 -5.29 -14.14 9.74
C PRO A 100 -5.71 -13.04 10.72
N GLU A 101 -4.75 -12.52 11.49
CA GLU A 101 -4.96 -11.43 12.45
C GLU A 101 -5.34 -10.12 11.76
N ALA A 102 -4.75 -9.82 10.59
CA ALA A 102 -5.11 -8.65 9.81
C ALA A 102 -6.55 -8.75 9.28
N LEU A 103 -6.94 -9.93 8.78
CA LEU A 103 -8.30 -10.17 8.32
C LEU A 103 -9.32 -10.06 9.47
N ALA A 104 -9.00 -10.62 10.63
CA ALA A 104 -9.85 -10.52 11.83
C ALA A 104 -9.97 -9.08 12.32
N GLU A 105 -8.88 -8.30 12.25
CA GLU A 105 -8.88 -6.90 12.65
C GLU A 105 -9.70 -6.02 11.69
N VAL A 106 -9.66 -6.29 10.38
CA VAL A 106 -10.55 -5.64 9.40
C VAL A 106 -12.01 -5.91 9.72
N ALA A 107 -12.37 -7.19 9.98
CA ALA A 107 -13.73 -7.55 10.35
C ALA A 107 -14.17 -6.82 11.63
N ARG A 108 -13.31 -6.76 12.66
CA ARG A 108 -13.57 -6.02 13.90
C ARG A 108 -13.76 -4.52 13.66
N CYS A 109 -12.96 -3.92 12.78
CA CYS A 109 -13.14 -2.51 12.42
C CYS A 109 -14.52 -2.26 11.82
N HIS A 110 -15.00 -3.13 10.93
CA HIS A 110 -16.34 -3.03 10.35
C HIS A 110 -17.45 -3.22 11.39
N GLU A 111 -17.33 -4.20 12.30
CA GLU A 111 -18.28 -4.40 13.41
C GLU A 111 -18.40 -3.15 14.30
N GLU A 112 -17.31 -2.39 14.45
CA GLU A 112 -17.30 -1.13 15.19
C GLU A 112 -17.73 0.08 14.33
N GLY A 113 -18.10 -0.11 13.05
CA GLY A 113 -18.57 0.92 12.15
C GLY A 113 -17.46 1.83 11.60
N LEU A 114 -16.20 1.33 11.53
CA LEU A 114 -15.12 2.04 10.89
C LEU A 114 -15.13 1.75 9.37
N VAL A 115 -14.74 2.75 8.59
CA VAL A 115 -14.39 2.59 7.17
C VAL A 115 -12.96 2.04 7.11
N VAL A 116 -12.72 0.98 6.35
CA VAL A 116 -11.41 0.36 6.22
C VAL A 116 -10.74 0.75 4.90
N LEU A 117 -9.54 1.31 4.98
CA LEU A 117 -8.77 1.75 3.83
C LEU A 117 -7.40 1.08 3.80
N ILE A 118 -7.01 0.49 2.66
CA ILE A 118 -5.64 0.02 2.43
C ILE A 118 -4.83 1.15 1.80
N VAL A 119 -3.66 1.47 2.39
CA VAL A 119 -2.76 2.50 1.87
C VAL A 119 -1.36 1.93 1.73
N SER A 120 -0.88 1.78 0.50
CA SER A 120 0.38 1.08 0.24
C SER A 120 1.20 1.68 -0.89
N ALA A 121 2.51 1.53 -0.77
CA ALA A 121 3.45 1.82 -1.85
C ALA A 121 3.42 0.80 -3.00
N THR A 122 2.66 -0.28 -2.86
CA THR A 122 2.46 -1.31 -3.90
C THR A 122 1.72 -0.76 -5.12
N PHE A 123 1.58 -1.57 -6.16
CA PHE A 123 0.88 -1.17 -7.39
C PHE A 123 -0.64 -1.18 -7.20
N GLU A 124 -1.33 -0.22 -7.82
CA GLU A 124 -2.77 -0.02 -7.70
C GLU A 124 -3.58 -1.30 -7.94
N GLY A 125 -3.29 -2.05 -9.02
CA GLY A 125 -4.01 -3.29 -9.30
C GLY A 125 -3.80 -4.38 -8.23
N ILE A 126 -2.63 -4.42 -7.57
CA ILE A 126 -2.39 -5.32 -6.44
C ILE A 126 -3.17 -4.84 -5.20
N ALA A 127 -3.17 -3.53 -4.92
CA ALA A 127 -3.90 -2.96 -3.80
C ALA A 127 -5.42 -3.13 -3.94
N ARG A 128 -5.95 -3.07 -5.17
CA ARG A 128 -7.35 -3.35 -5.46
C ARG A 128 -7.71 -4.81 -5.13
N CYS A 129 -6.93 -5.77 -5.62
CA CYS A 129 -7.12 -7.18 -5.26
C CYS A 129 -7.02 -7.39 -3.75
N ALA A 130 -6.11 -6.68 -3.08
CA ALA A 130 -5.97 -6.74 -1.63
C ALA A 130 -7.21 -6.18 -0.91
N ALA A 131 -7.76 -5.07 -1.36
CA ALA A 131 -8.98 -4.50 -0.79
C ALA A 131 -10.16 -5.46 -0.93
N GLU A 132 -10.32 -6.07 -2.10
CA GLU A 132 -11.34 -7.10 -2.35
C GLU A 132 -11.17 -8.30 -1.41
N ALA A 133 -9.94 -8.83 -1.29
CA ALA A 133 -9.65 -10.01 -0.47
C ALA A 133 -9.81 -9.76 1.03
N MET A 134 -9.50 -8.56 1.51
CA MET A 134 -9.62 -8.17 2.91
C MET A 134 -11.02 -7.64 3.26
N GLY A 135 -11.86 -7.38 2.25
CA GLY A 135 -13.15 -6.73 2.43
C GLY A 135 -13.03 -5.24 2.79
N ALA A 136 -11.94 -4.57 2.43
CA ALA A 136 -11.77 -3.15 2.71
C ALA A 136 -12.68 -2.28 1.82
N ASP A 137 -13.09 -1.11 2.33
CA ASP A 137 -13.97 -0.18 1.62
C ASP A 137 -13.27 0.58 0.50
N GLY A 138 -11.94 0.58 0.51
CA GLY A 138 -11.14 1.22 -0.53
C GLY A 138 -9.65 1.02 -0.40
N TYR A 139 -8.94 1.62 -1.33
CA TYR A 139 -7.48 1.59 -1.34
C TYR A 139 -6.90 2.88 -1.91
N ALA A 140 -5.65 3.18 -1.53
CA ALA A 140 -4.81 4.20 -2.13
C ALA A 140 -3.39 3.63 -2.33
N ALA A 141 -2.91 3.61 -3.58
CA ALA A 141 -1.66 2.95 -3.94
C ALA A 141 -0.97 3.64 -5.12
N THR A 142 0.25 3.19 -5.43
CA THR A 142 1.04 3.78 -6.51
C THR A 142 0.48 3.40 -7.88
N ARG A 143 0.17 4.40 -8.69
CA ARG A 143 -0.46 4.26 -10.01
C ARG A 143 0.56 4.26 -11.12
N MET A 144 0.24 3.56 -12.19
CA MET A 144 1.00 3.58 -13.45
C MET A 144 0.38 4.63 -14.38
N ALA A 145 1.21 5.51 -14.95
CA ALA A 145 0.75 6.48 -15.92
C ALA A 145 0.38 5.81 -17.25
N LEU A 146 -0.66 6.31 -17.89
CA LEU A 146 -1.08 5.90 -19.23
C LEU A 146 -0.53 6.86 -20.29
N ASP A 147 -0.36 6.38 -21.52
CA ASP A 147 -0.08 7.18 -22.70
C ASP A 147 -1.36 7.74 -23.33
N GLU A 148 -1.22 8.49 -24.42
CA GLU A 148 -2.35 9.09 -25.17
C GLU A 148 -3.29 8.04 -25.78
N GLN A 149 -2.83 6.80 -25.96
CA GLN A 149 -3.63 5.68 -26.45
C GLN A 149 -4.25 4.85 -25.31
N GLY A 150 -4.11 5.31 -24.05
CA GLY A 150 -4.61 4.62 -22.87
C GLY A 150 -3.81 3.38 -22.47
N ARG A 151 -2.60 3.20 -22.99
CA ARG A 151 -1.72 2.07 -22.66
C ARG A 151 -0.85 2.40 -21.46
N CYS A 152 -0.55 1.39 -20.68
CA CYS A 152 0.36 1.50 -19.54
C CYS A 152 1.77 1.91 -19.98
N THR A 153 2.37 2.84 -19.25
CA THR A 153 3.74 3.30 -19.49
C THR A 153 4.71 2.68 -18.47
N CYS A 154 5.99 3.06 -18.55
CA CYS A 154 6.95 2.72 -17.49
C CYS A 154 6.99 3.74 -16.35
N ARG A 155 6.13 4.76 -16.37
CA ARG A 155 6.18 5.87 -15.40
C ARG A 155 5.14 5.71 -14.30
N VAL A 156 5.48 6.24 -13.12
CA VAL A 156 4.53 6.41 -12.03
C VAL A 156 3.69 7.66 -12.30
N GLU A 157 2.37 7.58 -12.11
CA GLU A 157 1.46 8.71 -12.12
C GLU A 157 1.44 9.34 -10.72
N GLY A 158 1.88 10.59 -10.64
CA GLY A 158 1.98 11.29 -9.36
C GLY A 158 3.10 10.75 -8.45
N PRO A 159 3.01 10.97 -7.15
CA PRO A 159 3.99 10.49 -6.20
C PRO A 159 3.84 8.98 -5.89
N VAL A 160 4.94 8.37 -5.48
CA VAL A 160 4.90 7.03 -4.87
C VAL A 160 4.24 7.12 -3.50
N VAL A 161 3.25 6.27 -3.23
CA VAL A 161 2.50 6.27 -1.96
C VAL A 161 3.33 5.63 -0.84
N ALA A 162 4.40 6.34 -0.42
CA ALA A 162 5.32 5.92 0.63
C ALA A 162 5.72 7.12 1.50
N GLY A 163 6.04 6.89 2.76
CA GLY A 163 6.37 7.96 3.70
C GLY A 163 5.19 8.92 3.90
N ALA A 164 5.44 10.22 3.88
CA ALA A 164 4.41 11.25 4.04
C ALA A 164 3.28 11.15 2.99
N GLU A 165 3.56 10.59 1.82
CA GLU A 165 2.54 10.40 0.77
C GLU A 165 1.49 9.36 1.15
N LYS A 166 1.75 8.44 2.08
CA LYS A 166 0.72 7.53 2.60
C LYS A 166 -0.44 8.29 3.26
N TYR A 167 -0.10 9.26 4.12
CA TYR A 167 -1.15 10.08 4.74
C TYR A 167 -1.90 10.93 3.70
N ARG A 168 -1.19 11.58 2.78
CA ARG A 168 -1.81 12.41 1.74
C ARG A 168 -2.75 11.60 0.84
N ALA A 169 -2.36 10.37 0.50
CA ALA A 169 -3.20 9.47 -0.30
C ALA A 169 -4.45 9.02 0.48
N ALA A 170 -4.31 8.71 1.79
CA ALA A 170 -5.44 8.43 2.66
C ALA A 170 -6.38 9.65 2.78
N GLU A 171 -5.83 10.84 3.01
CA GLU A 171 -6.57 12.09 3.09
C GLU A 171 -7.36 12.37 1.80
N ALA A 172 -6.69 12.25 0.64
CA ALA A 172 -7.33 12.47 -0.66
C ALA A 172 -8.49 11.48 -0.91
N TRP A 173 -8.29 10.21 -0.56
CA TRP A 173 -9.35 9.21 -0.68
C TRP A 173 -10.53 9.52 0.25
N CYS A 174 -10.24 9.79 1.52
CA CYS A 174 -11.28 10.12 2.51
C CYS A 174 -12.05 11.38 2.14
N ASP A 175 -11.36 12.44 1.71
CA ASP A 175 -12.01 13.68 1.27
C ASP A 175 -12.95 13.46 0.08
N ALA A 176 -12.56 12.61 -0.87
CA ALA A 176 -13.35 12.29 -2.05
C ALA A 176 -14.59 11.43 -1.74
N HIS A 177 -14.48 10.46 -0.79
CA HIS A 177 -15.53 9.46 -0.54
C HIS A 177 -16.36 9.75 0.72
N LEU A 178 -15.78 10.43 1.72
CA LEU A 178 -16.43 10.68 3.01
C LEU A 178 -16.77 12.17 3.23
N GLY A 179 -16.26 13.04 2.35
CA GLY A 179 -16.42 14.49 2.43
C GLY A 179 -15.34 15.15 3.26
N ARG A 180 -14.84 16.29 2.77
CA ARG A 180 -13.74 17.04 3.39
C ARG A 180 -14.07 17.44 4.84
N GLY A 181 -13.16 17.07 5.76
CA GLY A 181 -13.32 17.35 7.19
C GLY A 181 -14.40 16.50 7.89
N GLY A 182 -15.05 15.57 7.18
CA GLY A 182 -16.08 14.67 7.72
C GLY A 182 -15.53 13.34 8.24
N TRP A 183 -14.23 13.20 8.42
CA TRP A 183 -13.58 11.93 8.80
C TRP A 183 -12.40 12.15 9.76
N VAL A 184 -11.98 11.06 10.39
CA VAL A 184 -10.78 11.02 11.24
C VAL A 184 -10.15 9.63 11.11
N ILE A 185 -8.81 9.57 11.10
CA ILE A 185 -8.10 8.29 11.20
C ILE A 185 -8.19 7.84 12.65
N GLU A 186 -9.07 6.88 12.91
CA GLU A 186 -9.25 6.29 14.23
C GLU A 186 -8.13 5.31 14.55
N ARG A 187 -7.80 4.43 13.57
CA ARG A 187 -6.74 3.43 13.69
C ARG A 187 -5.83 3.45 12.49
N ALA A 188 -4.54 3.20 12.70
CA ALA A 188 -3.59 2.97 11.62
C ALA A 188 -2.64 1.83 11.98
N TYR A 189 -2.32 0.99 11.00
CA TYR A 189 -1.48 -0.20 11.12
C TYR A 189 -0.34 -0.14 10.12
N GLY A 190 0.90 -0.37 10.56
CA GLY A 190 2.09 -0.35 9.70
C GLY A 190 3.27 -1.09 10.31
N ASP A 191 4.20 -1.57 9.47
CA ASP A 191 5.39 -2.36 9.87
C ASP A 191 6.71 -1.62 9.69
N HIS A 192 6.73 -0.56 8.89
CA HIS A 192 7.96 0.06 8.42
C HIS A 192 8.09 1.53 8.87
N HIS A 193 9.33 2.05 8.91
CA HIS A 193 9.58 3.44 9.28
C HIS A 193 8.91 4.48 8.37
N THR A 194 8.58 4.10 7.14
CA THR A 194 7.82 4.95 6.21
C THR A 194 6.36 5.15 6.62
N ASP A 195 5.88 4.40 7.61
CA ASP A 195 4.51 4.50 8.12
C ASP A 195 4.38 5.50 9.28
N VAL A 196 5.51 5.98 9.80
CA VAL A 196 5.55 6.87 10.97
C VAL A 196 4.65 8.09 10.77
N ASP A 197 4.67 8.72 9.59
CA ASP A 197 3.84 9.90 9.30
C ASP A 197 2.34 9.60 9.31
N LEU A 198 1.94 8.42 8.83
CA LEU A 198 0.56 7.95 8.85
C LEU A 198 0.14 7.58 10.28
N LEU A 199 0.96 6.77 10.97
CA LEU A 199 0.71 6.33 12.34
C LEU A 199 0.57 7.50 13.31
N ALA A 200 1.43 8.51 13.19
CA ALA A 200 1.40 9.70 14.05
C ALA A 200 0.12 10.55 13.91
N ARG A 201 -0.68 10.34 12.86
CA ARG A 201 -1.93 11.06 12.62
C ARG A 201 -3.17 10.27 13.02
N ALA A 202 -3.02 9.01 13.41
CA ALA A 202 -4.10 8.19 13.91
C ALA A 202 -4.32 8.42 15.42
N ARG A 203 -5.56 8.31 15.87
CA ARG A 203 -5.87 8.32 17.32
C ARG A 203 -5.29 7.10 18.02
N HIS A 204 -5.32 5.95 17.35
CA HIS A 204 -4.82 4.67 17.84
C HIS A 204 -3.87 4.06 16.81
N PRO A 205 -2.57 4.45 16.82
CA PRO A 205 -1.55 3.86 15.95
C PRO A 205 -1.10 2.48 16.47
N TYR A 206 -0.84 1.55 15.56
CA TYR A 206 -0.34 0.21 15.86
C TYR A 206 0.87 -0.12 14.99
N ALA A 207 1.99 -0.45 15.61
CA ALA A 207 3.16 -0.98 14.92
C ALA A 207 3.03 -2.52 14.82
N VAL A 208 2.82 -3.03 13.62
CA VAL A 208 2.58 -4.47 13.38
C VAL A 208 3.87 -5.14 12.93
N CYS A 209 4.33 -6.17 13.61
CA CYS A 209 5.58 -6.90 13.30
C CYS A 209 6.73 -5.97 12.87
N PRO A 210 7.00 -4.86 13.60
CA PRO A 210 7.74 -3.72 13.08
C PRO A 210 9.22 -4.01 12.89
N GLY A 211 9.79 -3.48 11.81
CA GLY A 211 11.22 -3.41 11.63
C GLY A 211 11.90 -2.54 12.71
N LYS A 212 13.21 -2.76 12.94
CA LYS A 212 13.99 -2.13 14.03
C LYS A 212 13.77 -0.63 14.17
N THR A 213 13.67 0.09 13.07
CA THR A 213 13.51 1.55 13.07
C THR A 213 12.12 1.97 13.56
N LEU A 214 11.07 1.23 13.16
CA LEU A 214 9.73 1.50 13.65
C LEU A 214 9.55 1.09 15.11
N VAL A 215 10.22 0.04 15.59
CA VAL A 215 10.27 -0.33 17.02
C VAL A 215 10.74 0.85 17.86
N ILE A 216 11.81 1.54 17.41
CA ILE A 216 12.35 2.72 18.13
C ILE A 216 11.31 3.84 18.16
N ALA A 217 10.67 4.12 17.01
CA ALA A 217 9.64 5.16 16.93
C ALA A 217 8.41 4.80 17.78
N ALA A 218 7.94 3.56 17.73
CA ALA A 218 6.80 3.07 18.51
C ALA A 218 7.04 3.22 20.02
N ARG A 219 8.20 2.77 20.49
CA ARG A 219 8.57 2.90 21.91
C ARG A 219 8.67 4.36 22.35
N ARG A 220 9.25 5.23 21.51
CA ARG A 220 9.37 6.67 21.81
C ARG A 220 8.02 7.36 21.93
N ASN A 221 7.05 6.96 21.11
CA ASN A 221 5.73 7.57 21.07
C ASN A 221 4.66 6.81 21.88
N GLY A 222 5.03 5.71 22.55
CA GLY A 222 4.09 4.90 23.32
C GLY A 222 3.09 4.13 22.46
N TRP A 223 3.42 3.83 21.20
CA TRP A 223 2.54 3.09 20.31
C TRP A 223 2.57 1.59 20.62
N PRO A 224 1.41 0.92 20.68
CA PRO A 224 1.35 -0.53 20.81
C PRO A 224 2.09 -1.25 19.68
N ILE A 225 2.83 -2.30 20.06
CA ILE A 225 3.48 -3.20 19.11
C ILE A 225 2.66 -4.49 19.09
N LEU A 226 2.16 -4.85 17.91
CA LEU A 226 1.40 -6.07 17.66
C LEU A 226 2.30 -7.09 16.98
N ASP A 227 2.34 -8.29 17.53
CA ASP A 227 3.01 -9.43 16.90
C ASP A 227 1.95 -10.34 16.29
N TRP A 228 1.83 -10.27 14.97
CA TRP A 228 0.90 -11.08 14.18
C TRP A 228 1.58 -12.29 13.53
N ASP A 229 2.79 -12.64 13.98
CA ASP A 229 3.55 -13.81 13.50
C ASP A 229 3.55 -14.97 14.51
N LEU A 230 2.89 -14.81 15.67
CA LEU A 230 2.82 -15.82 16.73
C LEU A 230 1.73 -16.86 16.47
#